data_4b5f528e4dfc4f2243a734a0b0ee54e4
#
_entry.id   4b5f528e4dfc4f2243a734a0b0ee54e4
#
_cell.length_a   1.000
_cell.length_b   1.000
_cell.length_c   1.000
_cell.angle_alpha   90.00
_cell.angle_beta   90.00
_cell.angle_gamma   90.00
#
_symmetry.space_group_name_H-M   'P 1'
#
loop_
_entity.id
_entity.type
_entity.pdbx_description
1 polymer ?
#
loop_
_entity_poly.entity_id
_entity_poly.type
_entity_poly.pdbx_seq_one_letter_code
_entity_poly.pdbx_strand_id
1 'polypeptide(L)'
;MGQLEELGAELAALRRRVDATEAVQAIQNLKARYAQLVDERYVRGKVASEARVATVAEQIAGLFTEDGVWDGGPVLGVSTGRAEIAARMRAPTLQFSWHFFLKSQIHVAGDAARARWDILSPCTPKEGKPHWMVGFEDDEYRHVDGVWLHSRMKLTSVFLAPHETGWQKIFY
;
A
#
# COMPACT_ATOMS: atom_id res chain seq x y z
N MET A 1 -45.88 -14.20 -2.47
CA MET A 1 -44.48 -14.62 -2.30
C MET A 1 -44.42 -15.49 -1.04
N GLY A 2 -43.82 -16.66 -1.11
CA GLY A 2 -43.81 -17.56 0.02
C GLY A 2 -42.67 -17.22 1.00
N GLN A 3 -42.86 -17.59 2.26
CA GLN A 3 -41.88 -17.40 3.34
C GLN A 3 -40.46 -17.94 2.97
N LEU A 4 -40.35 -18.98 2.15
CA LEU A 4 -39.11 -19.53 1.63
C LEU A 4 -38.38 -18.57 0.66
N GLU A 5 -39.12 -17.83 -0.16
CA GLU A 5 -38.55 -16.83 -1.09
C GLU A 5 -38.01 -15.62 -0.34
N GLU A 6 -38.73 -15.15 0.70
CA GLU A 6 -38.27 -14.08 1.57
C GLU A 6 -36.99 -14.47 2.32
N LEU A 7 -36.97 -15.67 2.93
CA LEU A 7 -35.76 -16.19 3.60
C LEU A 7 -34.58 -16.35 2.64
N GLY A 8 -34.84 -16.81 1.40
CA GLY A 8 -33.81 -16.88 0.36
C GLY A 8 -33.22 -15.52 -0.01
N ALA A 9 -34.06 -14.49 -0.11
CA ALA A 9 -33.63 -13.13 -0.39
C ALA A 9 -32.83 -12.52 0.77
N GLU A 10 -33.25 -12.75 2.02
CA GLU A 10 -32.49 -12.32 3.21
C GLU A 10 -31.12 -13.00 3.27
N LEU A 11 -31.05 -14.31 3.05
CA LEU A 11 -29.79 -15.05 3.03
C LEU A 11 -28.83 -14.52 1.96
N ALA A 12 -29.35 -14.25 0.76
CA ALA A 12 -28.55 -13.64 -0.31
C ALA A 12 -28.04 -12.24 0.06
N ALA A 13 -28.86 -11.44 0.74
CA ALA A 13 -28.45 -10.12 1.22
C ALA A 13 -27.39 -10.20 2.31
N LEU A 14 -27.51 -11.14 3.25
CA LEU A 14 -26.51 -11.40 4.28
C LEU A 14 -25.19 -11.86 3.68
N ARG A 15 -25.19 -12.78 2.73
CA ARG A 15 -23.98 -13.23 2.01
C ARG A 15 -23.27 -12.05 1.37
N ARG A 16 -23.94 -11.20 0.60
CA ARG A 16 -23.31 -10.02 0.01
C ARG A 16 -22.68 -9.08 1.04
N ARG A 17 -23.28 -8.93 2.22
CA ARG A 17 -22.72 -8.12 3.31
C ARG A 17 -21.48 -8.76 3.91
N VAL A 18 -21.49 -10.08 4.09
CA VAL A 18 -20.32 -10.84 4.58
C VAL A 18 -19.18 -10.73 3.57
N ASP A 19 -19.45 -11.02 2.28
CA ASP A 19 -18.45 -10.95 1.22
C ASP A 19 -17.79 -9.56 1.15
N ALA A 20 -18.59 -8.50 1.26
CA ALA A 20 -18.06 -7.13 1.29
C ALA A 20 -17.18 -6.85 2.53
N THR A 21 -17.56 -7.38 3.70
CA THR A 21 -16.78 -7.21 4.93
C THR A 21 -15.46 -8.00 4.86
N GLU A 22 -15.50 -9.22 4.34
CA GLU A 22 -14.32 -10.05 4.14
C GLU A 22 -13.36 -9.42 3.12
N ALA A 23 -13.88 -8.82 2.04
CA ALA A 23 -13.08 -8.08 1.08
C ALA A 23 -12.36 -6.88 1.72
N VAL A 24 -13.07 -6.09 2.54
CA VAL A 24 -12.46 -4.99 3.30
C VAL A 24 -11.33 -5.49 4.19
N GLN A 25 -11.56 -6.56 4.94
CA GLN A 25 -10.55 -7.16 5.81
C GLN A 25 -9.33 -7.69 5.02
N ALA A 26 -9.58 -8.34 3.88
CA ALA A 26 -8.51 -8.84 3.01
C ALA A 26 -7.65 -7.70 2.44
N ILE A 27 -8.26 -6.58 2.03
CA ILE A 27 -7.56 -5.38 1.55
C ILE A 27 -6.75 -4.73 2.68
N GLN A 28 -7.29 -4.67 3.90
CA GLN A 28 -6.52 -4.18 5.06
C GLN A 28 -5.30 -5.05 5.35
N ASN A 29 -5.46 -6.36 5.31
CA ASN A 29 -4.35 -7.32 5.49
C ASN A 29 -3.31 -7.20 4.37
N LEU A 30 -3.74 -7.05 3.12
CA LEU A 30 -2.87 -6.82 1.97
C LEU A 30 -2.02 -5.55 2.15
N LYS A 31 -2.65 -4.44 2.56
CA LYS A 31 -1.96 -3.18 2.83
C LYS A 31 -0.98 -3.29 3.98
N ALA A 32 -1.37 -3.94 5.07
CA ALA A 32 -0.49 -4.21 6.20
C ALA A 32 0.72 -5.07 5.79
N ARG A 33 0.49 -6.10 4.96
CA ARG A 33 1.59 -6.94 4.42
C ARG A 33 2.52 -6.14 3.52
N TYR A 34 1.98 -5.25 2.67
CA TYR A 34 2.80 -4.33 1.87
C TYR A 34 3.69 -3.47 2.77
N ALA A 35 3.13 -2.81 3.79
CA ALA A 35 3.89 -1.99 4.74
C ALA A 35 5.02 -2.78 5.40
N GLN A 36 4.72 -3.97 5.93
CA GLN A 36 5.72 -4.83 6.56
C GLN A 36 6.87 -5.17 5.61
N LEU A 37 6.56 -5.59 4.38
CA LEU A 37 7.58 -5.94 3.39
C LEU A 37 8.43 -4.74 2.98
N VAL A 38 7.82 -3.58 2.79
CA VAL A 38 8.57 -2.35 2.47
C VAL A 38 9.53 -2.00 3.60
N ASP A 39 9.12 -2.16 4.85
CA ASP A 39 9.94 -1.90 6.05
C ASP A 39 11.02 -2.98 6.27
N GLU A 40 10.76 -4.24 5.89
CA GLU A 40 11.73 -5.33 5.96
C GLU A 40 12.98 -5.13 5.09
N ARG A 41 12.97 -4.16 4.16
CA ARG A 41 14.16 -3.76 3.40
C ARG A 41 15.18 -3.01 4.26
N TYR A 42 14.83 -2.69 5.52
CA TYR A 42 15.68 -1.95 6.44
C TYR A 42 15.91 -2.73 7.73
N VAL A 43 17.12 -2.66 8.24
CA VAL A 43 17.51 -3.28 9.52
C VAL A 43 18.33 -2.28 10.33
N ARG A 44 17.91 -1.99 11.55
CA ARG A 44 18.59 -1.06 12.46
C ARG A 44 18.89 0.31 11.82
N GLY A 45 17.90 0.86 11.10
CA GLY A 45 17.99 2.19 10.48
C GLY A 45 18.86 2.25 9.21
N LYS A 46 19.17 1.12 8.57
CA LYS A 46 19.97 1.03 7.35
C LYS A 46 19.35 0.04 6.37
N VAL A 47 19.66 0.19 5.10
CA VAL A 47 19.27 -0.80 4.07
C VAL A 47 19.85 -2.17 4.45
N ALA A 48 19.01 -3.19 4.39
CA ALA A 48 19.36 -4.58 4.66
C ALA A 48 20.36 -5.14 3.61
N SER A 49 20.81 -6.38 3.79
CA SER A 49 21.67 -7.03 2.80
C SER A 49 20.98 -7.12 1.43
N GLU A 50 21.75 -7.09 0.36
CA GLU A 50 21.27 -7.17 -1.01
C GLU A 50 20.37 -8.40 -1.23
N ALA A 51 20.78 -9.55 -0.72
CA ALA A 51 20.01 -10.80 -0.82
C ALA A 51 18.62 -10.66 -0.14
N ARG A 52 18.56 -10.02 1.06
CA ARG A 52 17.28 -9.78 1.74
C ARG A 52 16.41 -8.80 0.94
N VAL A 53 16.98 -7.68 0.50
CA VAL A 53 16.26 -6.69 -0.30
C VAL A 53 15.72 -7.31 -1.59
N ALA A 54 16.51 -8.15 -2.28
CA ALA A 54 16.06 -8.83 -3.48
C ALA A 54 14.88 -9.77 -3.22
N THR A 55 14.96 -10.60 -2.17
CA THR A 55 13.87 -11.51 -1.80
C THR A 55 12.59 -10.74 -1.45
N VAL A 56 12.71 -9.70 -0.64
CA VAL A 56 11.57 -8.87 -0.23
C VAL A 56 10.96 -8.12 -1.42
N ALA A 57 11.78 -7.65 -2.36
CA ALA A 57 11.30 -6.96 -3.56
C ALA A 57 10.39 -7.85 -4.43
N GLU A 58 10.72 -9.12 -4.58
CA GLU A 58 9.86 -10.10 -5.27
C GLU A 58 8.53 -10.32 -4.52
N GLN A 59 8.58 -10.41 -3.20
CA GLN A 59 7.38 -10.54 -2.38
C GLN A 59 6.48 -9.32 -2.50
N ILE A 60 7.04 -8.09 -2.52
CA ILE A 60 6.28 -6.85 -2.73
C ILE A 60 5.62 -6.87 -4.12
N ALA A 61 6.38 -7.20 -5.17
CA ALA A 61 5.84 -7.26 -6.52
C ALA A 61 4.70 -8.28 -6.65
N GLY A 62 4.78 -9.40 -5.92
CA GLY A 62 3.72 -10.41 -5.84
C GLY A 62 2.40 -9.92 -5.23
N LEU A 63 2.40 -8.80 -4.50
CA LEU A 63 1.17 -8.17 -3.98
C LEU A 63 0.41 -7.35 -5.04
N PHE A 64 0.98 -7.19 -6.23
CA PHE A 64 0.36 -6.48 -7.34
C PHE A 64 -0.20 -7.45 -8.38
N THR A 65 -1.17 -7.00 -9.16
CA THR A 65 -1.57 -7.70 -10.39
C THR A 65 -0.39 -7.72 -11.39
N GLU A 66 -0.42 -8.58 -12.40
CA GLU A 66 0.68 -8.68 -13.38
C GLU A 66 0.95 -7.35 -14.10
N ASP A 67 -0.12 -6.61 -14.39
CA ASP A 67 -0.12 -5.28 -15.01
C ASP A 67 -0.19 -4.14 -13.98
N GLY A 68 0.01 -4.43 -12.70
CA GLY A 68 -0.14 -3.49 -11.60
C GLY A 68 0.78 -2.26 -11.73
N VAL A 69 0.33 -1.13 -11.21
CA VAL A 69 1.06 0.15 -11.28
C VAL A 69 1.44 0.62 -9.88
N TRP A 70 2.71 0.84 -9.64
CA TRP A 70 3.22 1.55 -8.49
C TRP A 70 3.63 2.97 -8.93
N ASP A 71 2.95 3.99 -8.42
CA ASP A 71 3.13 5.40 -8.75
C ASP A 71 3.60 6.16 -7.51
N GLY A 72 4.88 6.42 -7.41
CA GLY A 72 5.50 7.18 -6.32
C GLY A 72 5.50 8.70 -6.55
N GLY A 73 4.70 9.18 -7.51
CA GLY A 73 4.62 10.60 -7.86
C GLY A 73 5.84 11.10 -8.64
N PRO A 74 5.95 12.42 -8.84
CA PRO A 74 6.97 13.01 -9.72
C PRO A 74 8.41 12.79 -9.26
N VAL A 75 8.63 12.55 -7.97
CA VAL A 75 9.98 12.37 -7.41
C VAL A 75 10.45 10.92 -7.53
N LEU A 76 9.58 9.97 -7.23
CA LEU A 76 9.93 8.56 -7.24
C LEU A 76 9.60 7.87 -8.56
N GLY A 77 8.77 8.47 -9.41
CA GLY A 77 8.38 7.95 -10.71
C GLY A 77 7.36 6.82 -10.65
N VAL A 78 7.14 6.19 -11.80
CA VAL A 78 6.14 5.12 -11.98
C VAL A 78 6.85 3.82 -12.37
N SER A 79 6.32 2.70 -11.94
CA SER A 79 6.73 1.35 -12.34
C SER A 79 5.48 0.55 -12.69
N THR A 80 5.49 -0.09 -13.86
CA THR A 80 4.34 -0.84 -14.38
C THR A 80 4.70 -2.32 -14.55
N GLY A 81 3.86 -3.17 -13.99
CA GLY A 81 4.05 -4.61 -13.96
C GLY A 81 5.02 -5.08 -12.88
N ARG A 82 4.87 -6.34 -12.48
CA ARG A 82 5.63 -6.92 -11.38
C ARG A 82 7.15 -6.80 -11.56
N ALA A 83 7.65 -6.96 -12.78
CA ALA A 83 9.09 -6.91 -13.04
C ALA A 83 9.70 -5.53 -12.74
N GLU A 84 9.06 -4.45 -13.19
CA GLU A 84 9.52 -3.09 -12.91
C GLU A 84 9.35 -2.73 -11.43
N ILE A 85 8.24 -3.16 -10.80
CA ILE A 85 8.01 -2.98 -9.37
C ILE A 85 9.10 -3.68 -8.56
N ALA A 86 9.42 -4.95 -8.88
CA ALA A 86 10.51 -5.67 -8.22
C ALA A 86 11.86 -4.95 -8.39
N ALA A 87 12.18 -4.52 -9.61
CA ALA A 87 13.41 -3.77 -9.88
C ALA A 87 13.49 -2.47 -9.06
N ARG A 88 12.39 -1.73 -8.97
CA ARG A 88 12.25 -0.53 -8.13
C ARG A 88 12.49 -0.85 -6.66
N MET A 89 11.88 -1.90 -6.14
CA MET A 89 11.96 -2.26 -4.73
C MET A 89 13.33 -2.83 -4.33
N ARG A 90 14.10 -3.38 -5.28
CA ARG A 90 15.50 -3.80 -5.09
C ARG A 90 16.47 -2.63 -4.93
N ALA A 91 16.09 -1.43 -5.34
CA ALA A 91 16.93 -0.23 -5.28
C ALA A 91 16.34 0.84 -4.35
N PRO A 92 16.37 0.66 -3.01
CA PRO A 92 15.85 1.64 -2.08
C PRO A 92 16.51 3.01 -2.28
N THR A 93 15.71 4.05 -2.44
CA THR A 93 16.19 5.44 -2.60
C THR A 93 16.55 6.09 -1.28
N LEU A 94 16.01 5.56 -0.17
CA LEU A 94 16.27 6.02 1.18
C LEU A 94 17.29 5.11 1.90
N GLN A 95 17.98 5.63 2.87
CA GLN A 95 18.79 4.85 3.81
C GLN A 95 17.92 4.10 4.81
N PHE A 96 16.80 4.70 5.20
CA PHE A 96 15.82 4.15 6.13
C PHE A 96 14.43 4.72 5.83
N SER A 97 13.40 3.92 6.06
CA SER A 97 12.01 4.35 6.05
C SER A 97 11.17 3.38 6.88
N TRP A 98 10.12 3.88 7.51
CA TRP A 98 9.12 3.09 8.22
C TRP A 98 7.74 3.63 7.90
N HIS A 99 6.77 2.75 7.62
CA HIS A 99 5.47 3.16 7.06
C HIS A 99 4.32 2.89 8.03
N PHE A 100 3.57 3.94 8.35
CA PHE A 100 2.31 3.85 9.07
C PHE A 100 1.18 4.23 8.11
N PHE A 101 0.32 3.26 7.75
CA PHE A 101 -0.89 3.52 6.99
C PHE A 101 -2.07 3.64 7.94
N LEU A 102 -2.79 4.76 7.85
CA LEU A 102 -3.81 5.19 8.80
C LEU A 102 -5.09 5.57 8.07
N LYS A 103 -6.19 5.76 8.81
CA LYS A 103 -7.47 6.31 8.36
C LYS A 103 -8.00 5.68 7.07
N SER A 104 -7.98 4.37 6.98
CA SER A 104 -8.42 3.66 5.78
C SER A 104 -9.87 4.00 5.41
N GLN A 105 -10.09 4.35 4.15
CA GLN A 105 -11.42 4.48 3.54
C GLN A 105 -11.46 3.51 2.36
N ILE A 106 -12.19 2.40 2.50
CA ILE A 106 -12.22 1.31 1.52
C ILE A 106 -13.63 1.18 0.95
N HIS A 107 -13.75 1.17 -0.36
CA HIS A 107 -14.99 0.98 -1.11
C HIS A 107 -14.85 -0.22 -2.04
N VAL A 108 -15.64 -1.24 -1.80
CA VAL A 108 -15.66 -2.49 -2.58
C VAL A 108 -16.86 -2.48 -3.54
N ALA A 109 -16.63 -2.86 -4.79
CA ALA A 109 -17.63 -2.98 -5.84
C ALA A 109 -17.37 -4.24 -6.68
N GLY A 110 -17.95 -5.37 -6.28
CA GLY A 110 -17.69 -6.68 -6.89
C GLY A 110 -16.21 -7.06 -6.74
N ASP A 111 -15.55 -7.39 -7.84
CA ASP A 111 -14.14 -7.80 -7.88
C ASP A 111 -13.16 -6.61 -7.98
N ALA A 112 -13.65 -5.39 -7.80
CA ALA A 112 -12.83 -4.18 -7.76
C ALA A 112 -13.03 -3.43 -6.45
N ALA A 113 -11.97 -2.74 -5.99
CA ALA A 113 -12.06 -1.85 -4.84
C ALA A 113 -11.14 -0.66 -5.00
N ARG A 114 -11.44 0.40 -4.26
CA ARG A 114 -10.60 1.59 -4.10
C ARG A 114 -10.43 1.89 -2.63
N ALA A 115 -9.25 2.39 -2.27
CA ALA A 115 -9.03 2.86 -0.92
C ALA A 115 -8.15 4.10 -0.89
N ARG A 116 -8.36 4.92 0.14
CA ARG A 116 -7.43 5.96 0.55
C ARG A 116 -6.84 5.61 1.89
N TRP A 117 -5.53 5.81 2.00
CA TRP A 117 -4.75 5.61 3.21
C TRP A 117 -3.93 6.85 3.49
N ASP A 118 -4.08 7.45 4.68
CA ASP A 118 -3.09 8.42 5.11
C ASP A 118 -1.78 7.69 5.43
N ILE A 119 -0.65 8.31 5.10
CA ILE A 119 0.67 7.77 5.41
C ILE A 119 1.46 8.76 6.25
N LEU A 120 2.07 8.23 7.31
CA LEU A 120 3.13 8.88 8.08
C LEU A 120 4.37 7.99 7.99
N SER A 121 5.50 8.56 7.60
CA SER A 121 6.76 7.82 7.49
C SER A 121 7.93 8.65 8.02
N PRO A 122 8.52 8.26 9.15
CA PRO A 122 9.88 8.68 9.48
C PRO A 122 10.84 8.06 8.46
N CYS A 123 11.67 8.87 7.84
CA CYS A 123 12.60 8.42 6.82
C CYS A 123 13.93 9.16 6.87
N THR A 124 14.97 8.54 6.30
CA THR A 124 16.30 9.14 6.19
C THR A 124 16.78 9.00 4.75
N PRO A 125 17.04 10.08 4.01
CA PRO A 125 17.72 10.05 2.73
C PRO A 125 19.10 9.40 2.82
N LYS A 126 19.65 8.91 1.71
CA LYS A 126 21.01 8.31 1.68
C LYS A 126 22.08 9.28 2.14
N GLU A 127 21.91 10.55 1.78
CA GLU A 127 22.78 11.66 2.17
C GLU A 127 21.94 12.69 2.90
N GLY A 128 21.80 12.54 4.21
CA GLY A 128 21.01 13.51 4.92
C GLY A 128 20.58 13.11 6.31
N LYS A 129 19.78 13.97 6.88
CA LYS A 129 19.24 13.85 8.23
C LYS A 129 17.84 13.22 8.21
N PRO A 130 17.34 12.73 9.37
CA PRO A 130 15.99 12.22 9.49
C PRO A 130 14.94 13.25 9.10
N HIS A 131 13.87 12.76 8.43
CA HIS A 131 12.72 13.54 7.99
C HIS A 131 11.43 12.88 8.44
N TRP A 132 10.38 13.68 8.51
CA TRP A 132 9.00 13.27 8.55
C TRP A 132 8.39 13.41 7.14
N MET A 133 7.82 12.34 6.63
CA MET A 133 7.01 12.36 5.43
C MET A 133 5.55 12.13 5.82
N VAL A 134 4.67 12.99 5.34
CA VAL A 134 3.22 12.86 5.46
C VAL A 134 2.62 12.95 4.08
N GLY A 135 1.65 12.11 3.83
CA GLY A 135 0.95 12.05 2.56
C GLY A 135 -0.26 11.16 2.61
N PHE A 136 -0.72 10.74 1.46
CA PHE A 136 -1.75 9.72 1.33
C PHE A 136 -1.49 8.87 0.07
N GLU A 137 -2.04 7.67 0.10
CA GLU A 137 -2.07 6.80 -1.07
C GLU A 137 -3.52 6.57 -1.51
N ASP A 138 -3.77 6.76 -2.79
CA ASP A 138 -5.00 6.36 -3.49
C ASP A 138 -4.71 5.05 -4.20
N ASP A 139 -5.32 3.98 -3.72
CA ASP A 139 -5.09 2.63 -4.19
C ASP A 139 -6.30 2.07 -4.93
N GLU A 140 -6.04 1.29 -5.96
CA GLU A 140 -7.02 0.46 -6.64
C GLU A 140 -6.64 -1.01 -6.47
N TYR A 141 -7.65 -1.86 -6.31
CA TYR A 141 -7.50 -3.30 -6.08
C TYR A 141 -8.35 -4.09 -7.05
N ARG A 142 -7.88 -5.28 -7.40
CA ARG A 142 -8.66 -6.30 -8.13
C ARG A 142 -8.63 -7.63 -7.36
N HIS A 143 -9.77 -8.30 -7.37
CA HIS A 143 -9.90 -9.67 -6.88
C HIS A 143 -9.62 -10.60 -8.05
N VAL A 144 -8.53 -11.35 -7.98
CA VAL A 144 -8.05 -12.24 -9.05
C VAL A 144 -7.78 -13.61 -8.45
N ASP A 145 -8.42 -14.64 -8.98
CA ASP A 145 -8.25 -16.03 -8.54
C ASP A 145 -8.41 -16.23 -7.02
N GLY A 146 -9.40 -15.54 -6.43
CA GLY A 146 -9.71 -15.63 -5.00
C GLY A 146 -8.81 -14.75 -4.09
N VAL A 147 -7.96 -13.90 -4.66
CA VAL A 147 -7.02 -13.06 -3.90
C VAL A 147 -7.16 -11.59 -4.29
N TRP A 148 -7.22 -10.70 -3.31
CA TRP A 148 -7.13 -9.27 -3.55
C TRP A 148 -5.68 -8.85 -3.80
N LEU A 149 -5.43 -8.09 -4.87
CA LEU A 149 -4.12 -7.58 -5.27
C LEU A 149 -4.21 -6.09 -5.57
N HIS A 150 -3.13 -5.35 -5.36
CA HIS A 150 -3.02 -3.96 -5.83
C HIS A 150 -3.01 -3.95 -7.36
N SER A 151 -3.97 -3.28 -8.00
CA SER A 151 -3.91 -2.98 -9.43
C SER A 151 -3.27 -1.62 -9.70
N ARG A 152 -3.39 -0.70 -8.75
CA ARG A 152 -2.69 0.58 -8.75
C ARG A 152 -2.46 1.04 -7.32
N MET A 153 -1.30 1.64 -7.09
CA MET A 153 -0.97 2.37 -5.87
C MET A 153 -0.40 3.73 -6.28
N LYS A 154 -0.94 4.81 -5.72
CA LYS A 154 -0.48 6.17 -6.03
C LYS A 154 -0.21 6.97 -4.78
N LEU A 155 1.07 7.26 -4.54
CA LEU A 155 1.52 8.13 -3.47
C LEU A 155 1.37 9.61 -3.84
N THR A 156 0.75 10.38 -2.93
CA THR A 156 0.78 11.84 -2.95
C THR A 156 1.41 12.34 -1.66
N SER A 157 2.59 12.94 -1.76
CA SER A 157 3.24 13.57 -0.61
C SER A 157 2.59 14.93 -0.33
N VAL A 158 2.19 15.14 0.92
CA VAL A 158 1.71 16.43 1.41
C VAL A 158 2.88 17.29 1.85
N PHE A 159 3.79 16.71 2.63
CA PHE A 159 5.07 17.36 2.96
C PHE A 159 6.16 16.35 3.29
N LEU A 160 7.40 16.81 3.15
CA LEU A 160 8.61 16.20 3.67
C LEU A 160 9.36 17.27 4.47
N ALA A 161 9.52 17.07 5.78
CA ALA A 161 10.12 18.05 6.69
C ALA A 161 11.26 17.44 7.49
N PRO A 162 12.40 18.15 7.67
CA PRO A 162 13.49 17.71 8.54
C PRO A 162 12.99 17.47 9.97
N HIS A 163 13.44 16.41 10.62
CA HIS A 163 13.06 16.09 12.00
C HIS A 163 13.34 17.23 12.98
N GLU A 164 14.47 17.91 12.83
CA GLU A 164 14.94 18.99 13.72
C GLU A 164 14.04 20.24 13.69
N THR A 165 13.44 20.53 12.53
CA THR A 165 12.55 21.71 12.35
C THR A 165 11.08 21.29 12.27
N GLY A 166 10.82 20.00 12.04
CA GLY A 166 9.49 19.45 11.86
C GLY A 166 8.72 20.24 10.80
N TRP A 167 7.43 20.41 11.02
CA TRP A 167 6.52 21.12 10.13
C TRP A 167 6.45 22.64 10.33
N GLN A 168 7.29 23.23 11.21
CA GLN A 168 7.28 24.68 11.45
C GLN A 168 7.71 25.54 10.25
N LYS A 169 8.35 24.94 9.25
CA LYS A 169 8.84 25.59 8.04
C LYS A 169 8.30 24.98 6.75
N ILE A 170 7.07 24.48 6.79
CA ILE A 170 6.39 24.04 5.58
C ILE A 170 5.80 25.26 4.90
N PHE A 171 6.27 25.54 3.70
CA PHE A 171 5.70 26.55 2.81
C PHE A 171 4.88 25.83 1.74
N TYR A 172 3.64 26.26 1.58
CA TYR A 172 2.74 25.79 0.54
C TYR A 172 3.03 26.51 -0.77
#